data_e3dfb3be730b94653c69fd689cae95ef
#
_entry.id   e3dfb3be730b94653c69fd689cae95ef
#
_cell.length_a   1.000
_cell.length_b   1.000
_cell.length_c   1.000
_cell.angle_alpha   90.00
_cell.angle_beta   90.00
_cell.angle_gamma   90.00
#
_symmetry.space_group_name_H-M   'P 1'
#
loop_
_entity.id
_entity.type
_entity.pdbx_description
1 polymer ?
#
loop_
_entity_poly.entity_id
_entity_poly.type
_entity_poly.pdbx_seq_one_letter_code
_entity_poly.pdbx_strand_id
1 'polypeptide(L)'
;MLKDLNYTIDLNLEGQSEQEKIVTLKDKELSELLSVDKDGSVKVDDKKLDALLAGWKAIADVSNTPFILDTYVDGPKPMNFLKVNCQLDTDALSQQLQQALQKLESKDLRAQLLLYKNGEPYAPLTDVYVEVDIDNQRLTVYKNGEVVTSTDIVTGNLNGFQTITGLYYAYNKETDQWMQGEDYLVFSKYWIGIEGAYGLHDASWRTHFGKDFYVNGGSHGCVNIPVDAMPEIFDTVEVGDAIILFGKNKWFEPDPETTRILQS
;
A
#
# COMPACT_ATOMS: atom_id res chain seq x y z
N MET A 1 -23.78 31.78 -9.73
CA MET A 1 -22.58 31.58 -8.88
C MET A 1 -22.41 30.13 -8.43
N LEU A 2 -23.45 29.39 -8.07
CA LEU A 2 -23.32 27.97 -7.71
C LEU A 2 -23.47 27.00 -8.88
N LYS A 3 -24.05 27.41 -10.00
CA LYS A 3 -24.42 26.55 -11.16
C LYS A 3 -23.26 25.91 -11.92
N ASP A 4 -22.05 26.39 -11.73
CA ASP A 4 -20.86 25.89 -12.43
C ASP A 4 -19.89 25.14 -11.50
N LEU A 5 -20.29 24.99 -10.23
CA LEU A 5 -19.48 24.29 -9.24
C LEU A 5 -19.77 22.79 -9.30
N ASN A 6 -18.72 22.00 -9.27
CA ASN A 6 -18.78 20.56 -9.22
C ASN A 6 -17.68 20.01 -8.30
N TYR A 7 -18.06 19.16 -7.37
CA TYR A 7 -17.14 18.44 -6.50
C TYR A 7 -17.31 16.96 -6.76
N THR A 8 -16.23 16.32 -7.19
CA THR A 8 -16.16 14.87 -7.38
C THR A 8 -15.40 14.28 -6.21
N ILE A 9 -15.99 13.34 -5.50
CA ILE A 9 -15.38 12.69 -4.35
C ILE A 9 -15.24 11.21 -4.66
N ASP A 10 -14.00 10.76 -4.79
CA ASP A 10 -13.66 9.34 -4.82
C ASP A 10 -13.64 8.82 -3.38
N LEU A 11 -14.56 7.92 -3.05
CA LEU A 11 -14.66 7.28 -1.74
C LEU A 11 -13.56 6.24 -1.50
N ASN A 12 -12.64 6.07 -2.45
CA ASN A 12 -11.48 5.17 -2.37
C ASN A 12 -11.85 3.69 -2.15
N LEU A 13 -12.96 3.26 -2.73
CA LEU A 13 -13.48 1.88 -2.63
C LEU A 13 -12.94 1.05 -3.79
N GLU A 14 -11.72 0.55 -3.64
CA GLU A 14 -11.09 -0.30 -4.65
C GLU A 14 -11.87 -1.61 -4.85
N GLY A 15 -11.99 -2.03 -6.12
CA GLY A 15 -12.76 -3.23 -6.49
C GLY A 15 -14.25 -2.98 -6.70
N GLN A 16 -14.76 -1.78 -6.42
CA GLN A 16 -16.10 -1.35 -6.76
C GLN A 16 -16.14 -0.69 -8.14
N SER A 17 -17.31 -0.61 -8.76
CA SER A 17 -17.47 0.14 -10.00
C SER A 17 -17.27 1.64 -9.78
N GLU A 18 -16.88 2.38 -10.83
CA GLU A 18 -16.76 3.85 -10.76
C GLU A 18 -18.05 4.52 -10.28
N GLN A 19 -19.21 3.93 -10.56
CA GLN A 19 -20.52 4.45 -10.13
C GLN A 19 -20.77 4.28 -8.65
N GLU A 20 -20.15 3.30 -8.01
CA GLU A 20 -20.30 3.02 -6.56
C GLU A 20 -19.30 3.78 -5.72
N LYS A 21 -18.11 4.07 -6.25
CA LYS A 21 -17.04 4.75 -5.51
C LYS A 21 -17.00 6.26 -5.70
N ILE A 22 -17.60 6.79 -6.77
CA ILE A 22 -17.59 8.23 -7.06
C ILE A 22 -18.93 8.85 -6.66
N VAL A 23 -18.87 9.84 -5.80
CA VAL A 23 -20.02 10.69 -5.46
C VAL A 23 -19.76 12.12 -5.92
N THR A 24 -20.83 12.85 -6.26
CA THR A 24 -20.72 14.22 -6.77
C THR A 24 -21.61 15.16 -5.99
N LEU A 25 -21.14 16.40 -5.79
CA LEU A 25 -21.93 17.50 -5.25
C LEU A 25 -22.03 18.59 -6.32
N LYS A 26 -23.23 18.89 -6.74
CA LYS A 26 -23.52 19.96 -7.73
C LYS A 26 -24.95 20.47 -7.56
N ASP A 27 -25.25 21.60 -8.22
CA ASP A 27 -26.58 22.17 -8.34
C ASP A 27 -27.45 22.08 -7.06
N LYS A 28 -28.33 21.09 -6.98
CA LYS A 28 -29.29 20.94 -5.90
C LYS A 28 -28.61 20.67 -4.56
N GLU A 29 -27.68 19.74 -4.51
CA GLU A 29 -26.94 19.37 -3.29
C GLU A 29 -26.19 20.58 -2.74
N LEU A 30 -25.52 21.35 -3.60
CA LEU A 30 -24.81 22.58 -3.19
C LEU A 30 -25.76 23.65 -2.71
N SER A 31 -26.93 23.83 -3.36
CA SER A 31 -27.94 24.80 -2.94
C SER A 31 -28.60 24.46 -1.58
N GLU A 32 -28.61 23.18 -1.21
CA GLU A 32 -29.08 22.72 0.09
C GLU A 32 -28.01 22.86 1.19
N LEU A 33 -26.73 22.70 0.84
CA LEU A 33 -25.60 22.78 1.78
C LEU A 33 -25.13 24.21 2.04
N LEU A 34 -25.26 25.11 1.06
CA LEU A 34 -24.67 26.44 1.11
C LEU A 34 -25.73 27.53 1.30
N SER A 35 -25.40 28.52 2.10
CA SER A 35 -26.08 29.79 2.15
C SER A 35 -25.08 30.93 1.92
N VAL A 36 -25.55 32.02 1.33
CA VAL A 36 -24.74 33.21 1.10
C VAL A 36 -25.33 34.36 1.91
N ASP A 37 -24.52 34.93 2.79
CA ASP A 37 -24.92 36.07 3.61
C ASP A 37 -24.95 37.37 2.77
N LYS A 38 -25.53 38.43 3.35
CA LYS A 38 -25.65 39.72 2.68
C LYS A 38 -24.31 40.39 2.32
N ASP A 39 -23.25 40.04 3.00
CA ASP A 39 -21.89 40.50 2.75
C ASP A 39 -21.15 39.63 1.70
N GLY A 40 -21.81 38.60 1.15
CA GLY A 40 -21.25 37.70 0.17
C GLY A 40 -20.47 36.51 0.77
N SER A 41 -20.41 36.40 2.10
CA SER A 41 -19.76 35.26 2.75
C SER A 41 -20.59 34.00 2.57
N VAL A 42 -19.89 32.87 2.35
CA VAL A 42 -20.50 31.55 2.17
C VAL A 42 -20.50 30.80 3.51
N LYS A 43 -21.64 30.28 3.87
CA LYS A 43 -21.80 29.41 5.04
C LYS A 43 -22.21 28.02 4.62
N VAL A 44 -21.54 27.02 5.15
CA VAL A 44 -21.88 25.60 5.02
C VAL A 44 -22.83 25.23 6.15
N ASP A 45 -23.90 24.51 5.84
CA ASP A 45 -24.79 23.93 6.84
C ASP A 45 -24.17 22.62 7.36
N ASP A 46 -23.52 22.70 8.53
CA ASP A 46 -22.81 21.56 9.13
C ASP A 46 -23.71 20.35 9.35
N LYS A 47 -24.97 20.54 9.75
CA LYS A 47 -25.91 19.42 9.99
C LYS A 47 -26.23 18.66 8.71
N LYS A 48 -26.37 19.38 7.60
CA LYS A 48 -26.62 18.74 6.30
C LYS A 48 -25.37 18.09 5.75
N LEU A 49 -24.21 18.71 5.96
CA LEU A 49 -22.93 18.09 5.62
C LEU A 49 -22.72 16.79 6.40
N ASP A 50 -22.95 16.79 7.71
CA ASP A 50 -22.85 15.58 8.55
C ASP A 50 -23.80 14.47 8.08
N ALA A 51 -25.04 14.81 7.74
CA ALA A 51 -26.02 13.85 7.23
C ALA A 51 -25.58 13.23 5.87
N LEU A 52 -24.97 14.05 5.00
CA LEU A 52 -24.42 13.61 3.73
C LEU A 52 -23.25 12.65 3.94
N LEU A 53 -22.31 13.04 4.79
CA LEU A 53 -21.13 12.21 5.13
C LEU A 53 -21.53 10.89 5.79
N ALA A 54 -22.56 10.88 6.62
CA ALA A 54 -23.10 9.65 7.20
C ALA A 54 -23.65 8.70 6.12
N GLY A 55 -24.31 9.24 5.09
CA GLY A 55 -24.76 8.45 3.94
C GLY A 55 -23.60 7.84 3.16
N TRP A 56 -22.55 8.61 2.91
CA TRP A 56 -21.34 8.12 2.23
C TRP A 56 -20.56 7.13 3.08
N LYS A 57 -20.48 7.33 4.40
CA LYS A 57 -19.88 6.38 5.33
C LYS A 57 -20.54 5.00 5.23
N ALA A 58 -21.88 4.97 5.13
CA ALA A 58 -22.61 3.70 5.00
C ALA A 58 -22.27 2.95 3.71
N ILE A 59 -21.88 3.65 2.63
CA ILE A 59 -21.39 3.05 1.38
C ILE A 59 -19.96 2.55 1.54
N ALA A 60 -19.12 3.30 2.25
CA ALA A 60 -17.69 3.05 2.40
C ALA A 60 -17.33 2.15 3.60
N ASP A 61 -18.32 1.73 4.40
CA ASP A 61 -18.10 0.79 5.50
C ASP A 61 -18.09 -0.65 4.96
N VAL A 62 -16.91 -1.11 4.58
CA VAL A 62 -16.69 -2.43 3.97
C VAL A 62 -15.82 -3.30 4.85
N SER A 63 -16.18 -4.59 4.93
CA SER A 63 -15.51 -5.56 5.80
C SER A 63 -14.79 -6.62 4.99
N ASN A 64 -13.68 -7.14 5.54
CA ASN A 64 -12.90 -8.24 4.97
C ASN A 64 -12.46 -7.99 3.52
N THR A 65 -12.10 -6.74 3.20
CA THR A 65 -11.61 -6.33 1.89
C THR A 65 -10.08 -6.45 1.81
N PRO A 66 -9.48 -6.69 0.64
CA PRO A 66 -8.04 -6.59 0.49
C PRO A 66 -7.52 -5.20 0.89
N PHE A 67 -6.38 -5.15 1.59
CA PHE A 67 -5.65 -3.91 1.77
C PHE A 67 -5.15 -3.42 0.40
N ILE A 68 -5.37 -2.14 0.11
CA ILE A 68 -4.88 -1.54 -1.13
C ILE A 68 -3.55 -0.84 -0.84
N LEU A 69 -2.50 -1.32 -1.48
CA LEU A 69 -1.19 -0.69 -1.47
C LEU A 69 -1.05 0.17 -2.72
N ASP A 70 -0.71 1.43 -2.54
CA ASP A 70 -0.31 2.31 -3.66
C ASP A 70 1.15 2.04 -4.00
N THR A 71 1.36 1.13 -4.97
CA THR A 71 2.70 0.63 -5.31
C THR A 71 3.49 1.63 -6.14
N TYR A 72 4.80 1.61 -5.99
CA TYR A 72 5.71 2.53 -6.69
C TYR A 72 5.64 2.43 -8.21
N VAL A 73 5.52 1.21 -8.75
CA VAL A 73 5.60 0.97 -10.20
C VAL A 73 4.22 1.04 -10.86
N ASP A 74 3.22 0.37 -10.27
CA ASP A 74 1.94 0.11 -10.94
C ASP A 74 0.75 0.84 -10.29
N GLY A 75 1.00 1.66 -9.26
CA GLY A 75 -0.06 2.35 -8.50
C GLY A 75 -0.88 1.39 -7.62
N PRO A 76 -2.16 1.68 -7.36
CA PRO A 76 -2.96 0.92 -6.40
C PRO A 76 -3.13 -0.56 -6.77
N LYS A 77 -2.75 -1.46 -5.85
CA LYS A 77 -2.90 -2.91 -6.00
C LYS A 77 -3.55 -3.55 -4.76
N PRO A 78 -4.48 -4.50 -4.94
CA PRO A 78 -5.07 -5.24 -3.81
C PRO A 78 -4.10 -6.30 -3.28
N MET A 79 -3.79 -6.21 -1.99
CA MET A 79 -3.01 -7.21 -1.26
C MET A 79 -3.95 -8.29 -0.72
N ASN A 80 -4.25 -9.30 -1.55
CA ASN A 80 -5.25 -10.33 -1.24
C ASN A 80 -4.93 -11.16 0.01
N PHE A 81 -3.65 -11.23 0.40
CA PHE A 81 -3.19 -11.89 1.62
C PHE A 81 -3.42 -11.07 2.90
N LEU A 82 -3.77 -9.79 2.78
CA LEU A 82 -4.00 -8.87 3.89
C LEU A 82 -5.43 -8.34 3.84
N LYS A 83 -6.30 -8.88 4.69
CA LYS A 83 -7.70 -8.46 4.78
C LYS A 83 -7.89 -7.47 5.91
N VAL A 84 -8.64 -6.41 5.63
CA VAL A 84 -8.94 -5.32 6.55
C VAL A 84 -10.44 -4.96 6.50
N ASN A 85 -10.92 -4.28 7.52
CA ASN A 85 -12.20 -3.57 7.50
C ASN A 85 -11.90 -2.09 7.26
N CYS A 86 -12.65 -1.46 6.38
CA CYS A 86 -12.47 -0.05 6.04
C CYS A 86 -13.67 0.76 6.47
N GLN A 87 -13.45 1.98 6.96
CA GLN A 87 -14.47 2.98 7.23
C GLN A 87 -14.04 4.32 6.67
N LEU A 88 -14.97 5.10 6.16
CA LEU A 88 -14.70 6.46 5.70
C LEU A 88 -14.24 7.34 6.87
N ASP A 89 -13.10 8.02 6.69
CA ASP A 89 -12.68 9.10 7.60
C ASP A 89 -13.54 10.34 7.32
N THR A 90 -14.69 10.40 8.00
CA THR A 90 -15.65 11.49 7.83
C THR A 90 -15.12 12.83 8.31
N ASP A 91 -14.23 12.85 9.30
CA ASP A 91 -13.67 14.07 9.86
C ASP A 91 -12.68 14.70 8.88
N ALA A 92 -11.76 13.89 8.33
CA ALA A 92 -10.84 14.35 7.31
C ALA A 92 -11.58 14.84 6.05
N LEU A 93 -12.58 14.09 5.57
CA LEU A 93 -13.36 14.48 4.39
C LEU A 93 -14.21 15.75 4.65
N SER A 94 -14.80 15.89 5.83
CA SER A 94 -15.52 17.10 6.25
C SER A 94 -14.64 18.34 6.16
N GLN A 95 -13.42 18.27 6.71
CA GLN A 95 -12.48 19.38 6.66
C GLN A 95 -12.10 19.77 5.22
N GLN A 96 -11.82 18.78 4.36
CA GLN A 96 -11.51 19.02 2.95
C GLN A 96 -12.67 19.67 2.21
N LEU A 97 -13.89 19.17 2.41
CA LEU A 97 -15.09 19.73 1.78
C LEU A 97 -15.39 21.14 2.26
N GLN A 98 -15.34 21.40 3.57
CA GLN A 98 -15.56 22.75 4.12
C GLN A 98 -14.59 23.75 3.53
N GLN A 99 -13.30 23.42 3.43
CA GLN A 99 -12.30 24.30 2.82
C GLN A 99 -12.57 24.57 1.34
N ALA A 100 -12.95 23.56 0.58
CA ALA A 100 -13.25 23.67 -0.85
C ALA A 100 -14.56 24.48 -1.09
N LEU A 101 -15.61 24.19 -0.31
CA LEU A 101 -16.90 24.88 -0.39
C LEU A 101 -16.83 26.36 -0.01
N GLN A 102 -16.01 26.72 1.00
CA GLN A 102 -15.80 28.12 1.39
C GLN A 102 -15.10 28.94 0.30
N LYS A 103 -14.22 28.29 -0.48
CA LYS A 103 -13.52 28.95 -1.60
C LYS A 103 -14.34 29.01 -2.87
N LEU A 104 -15.46 28.27 -2.96
CA LEU A 104 -16.28 28.11 -4.16
C LEU A 104 -15.45 27.65 -5.39
N GLU A 105 -14.53 26.76 -5.19
CA GLU A 105 -13.68 26.18 -6.22
C GLU A 105 -14.09 24.73 -6.48
N SER A 106 -14.43 24.39 -7.73
CA SER A 106 -14.64 23.00 -8.13
C SER A 106 -13.40 22.17 -7.84
N LYS A 107 -13.59 20.99 -7.27
CA LYS A 107 -12.46 20.14 -6.85
C LYS A 107 -12.79 18.66 -6.92
N ASP A 108 -11.80 17.91 -7.36
CA ASP A 108 -11.79 16.46 -7.19
C ASP A 108 -11.09 16.14 -5.85
N LEU A 109 -11.75 15.35 -5.02
CA LEU A 109 -11.28 14.94 -3.70
C LEU A 109 -11.18 13.42 -3.65
N ARG A 110 -10.21 12.91 -2.92
CA ARG A 110 -10.12 11.50 -2.58
C ARG A 110 -10.26 11.33 -1.08
N ALA A 111 -11.22 10.51 -0.67
CA ALA A 111 -11.47 10.24 0.72
C ALA A 111 -10.36 9.37 1.33
N GLN A 112 -10.10 9.57 2.61
CA GLN A 112 -9.24 8.70 3.40
C GLN A 112 -10.10 7.62 4.05
N LEU A 113 -9.55 6.41 4.15
CA LEU A 113 -10.16 5.28 4.83
C LEU A 113 -9.40 4.98 6.12
N LEU A 114 -10.15 4.79 7.20
CA LEU A 114 -9.64 4.24 8.44
C LEU A 114 -9.71 2.72 8.36
N LEU A 115 -8.61 2.07 8.71
CA LEU A 115 -8.50 0.63 8.66
C LEU A 115 -8.66 0.03 10.05
N TYR A 116 -9.34 -1.14 10.11
CA TYR A 116 -9.58 -1.89 11.32
C TYR A 116 -9.27 -3.38 11.11
N LYS A 117 -8.79 -4.02 12.18
CA LYS A 117 -8.61 -5.47 12.25
C LYS A 117 -9.07 -5.95 13.62
N ASN A 118 -9.98 -6.93 13.65
CA ASN A 118 -10.59 -7.45 14.89
C ASN A 118 -11.26 -6.36 15.75
N GLY A 119 -11.78 -5.30 15.13
CA GLY A 119 -12.44 -4.18 15.82
C GLY A 119 -11.51 -3.07 16.33
N GLU A 120 -10.19 -3.25 16.24
CA GLU A 120 -9.21 -2.24 16.65
C GLU A 120 -8.65 -1.49 15.44
N PRO A 121 -8.29 -0.19 15.59
CA PRO A 121 -7.57 0.56 14.57
C PRO A 121 -6.33 -0.19 14.12
N TYR A 122 -6.09 -0.24 12.81
CA TYR A 122 -5.02 -1.03 12.24
C TYR A 122 -4.23 -0.24 11.21
N ALA A 123 -2.92 -0.13 11.42
CA ALA A 123 -1.97 0.43 10.46
C ALA A 123 -1.02 -0.70 10.02
N PRO A 124 -1.23 -1.29 8.83
CA PRO A 124 -0.39 -2.41 8.36
C PRO A 124 1.04 -1.99 8.06
N LEU A 125 1.26 -0.73 7.67
CA LEU A 125 2.58 -0.18 7.38
C LEU A 125 3.04 0.74 8.50
N THR A 126 4.33 0.73 8.76
CA THR A 126 5.03 1.63 9.69
C THR A 126 5.41 2.94 8.97
N ASP A 127 5.86 3.96 9.70
CA ASP A 127 6.32 5.23 9.12
C ASP A 127 7.47 5.03 8.13
N VAL A 128 8.34 4.05 8.40
CA VAL A 128 9.30 3.49 7.45
C VAL A 128 8.80 2.11 7.03
N TYR A 129 8.68 1.86 5.74
CA TYR A 129 8.37 0.52 5.25
C TYR A 129 9.08 0.22 3.93
N VAL A 130 9.21 -1.06 3.65
CA VAL A 130 9.83 -1.58 2.43
C VAL A 130 8.76 -2.26 1.58
N GLU A 131 8.69 -1.85 0.33
CA GLU A 131 7.94 -2.49 -0.73
C GLU A 131 8.87 -3.37 -1.57
N VAL A 132 8.53 -4.64 -1.74
CA VAL A 132 9.24 -5.58 -2.62
C VAL A 132 8.27 -6.07 -3.68
N ASP A 133 8.37 -5.51 -4.86
CA ASP A 133 7.61 -5.89 -6.05
C ASP A 133 8.36 -6.99 -6.80
N ILE A 134 7.92 -8.23 -6.64
CA ILE A 134 8.55 -9.41 -7.24
C ILE A 134 8.33 -9.44 -8.75
N ASP A 135 7.17 -8.98 -9.24
CA ASP A 135 6.85 -8.99 -10.67
C ASP A 135 7.71 -8.01 -11.45
N ASN A 136 7.96 -6.83 -10.87
CA ASN A 136 8.78 -5.78 -11.45
C ASN A 136 10.27 -5.85 -11.02
N GLN A 137 10.61 -6.79 -10.09
CA GLN A 137 11.95 -6.91 -9.52
C GLN A 137 12.47 -5.59 -8.97
N ARG A 138 11.61 -4.92 -8.16
CA ARG A 138 11.87 -3.60 -7.62
C ARG A 138 11.70 -3.60 -6.10
N LEU A 139 12.63 -2.96 -5.40
CA LEU A 139 12.52 -2.64 -3.99
C LEU A 139 12.44 -1.14 -3.84
N THR A 140 11.50 -0.67 -3.02
CA THR A 140 11.33 0.75 -2.71
C THR A 140 11.21 0.92 -1.20
N VAL A 141 11.95 1.85 -0.62
CA VAL A 141 11.86 2.21 0.80
C VAL A 141 11.13 3.54 0.91
N TYR A 142 10.14 3.56 1.77
CA TYR A 142 9.37 4.76 2.10
C TYR A 142 9.67 5.20 3.53
N LYS A 143 9.58 6.51 3.75
CA LYS A 143 9.60 7.14 5.07
C LYS A 143 8.59 8.28 5.11
N ASN A 144 7.64 8.20 6.04
CA ASN A 144 6.55 9.19 6.18
C ASN A 144 5.77 9.41 4.87
N GLY A 145 5.56 8.34 4.08
CA GLY A 145 4.85 8.38 2.81
C GLY A 145 5.66 8.86 1.60
N GLU A 146 6.92 9.24 1.79
CA GLU A 146 7.82 9.67 0.72
C GLU A 146 8.84 8.58 0.38
N VAL A 147 9.18 8.46 -0.90
CA VAL A 147 10.22 7.52 -1.35
C VAL A 147 11.59 8.01 -0.94
N VAL A 148 12.31 7.21 -0.16
CA VAL A 148 13.70 7.43 0.21
C VAL A 148 14.63 6.91 -0.89
N THR A 149 14.45 5.65 -1.26
CA THR A 149 15.26 5.01 -2.30
C THR A 149 14.45 3.96 -3.04
N SER A 150 14.81 3.70 -4.29
CA SER A 150 14.22 2.64 -5.10
C SER A 150 15.27 2.04 -6.02
N THR A 151 15.37 0.70 -6.03
CA THR A 151 16.41 -0.02 -6.75
C THR A 151 15.90 -1.31 -7.39
N ASP A 152 16.55 -1.71 -8.48
CA ASP A 152 16.35 -3.04 -9.05
C ASP A 152 16.93 -4.11 -8.13
N ILE A 153 16.26 -5.25 -8.05
CA ILE A 153 16.62 -6.37 -7.17
C ILE A 153 16.66 -7.69 -7.94
N VAL A 154 17.09 -8.76 -7.28
CA VAL A 154 16.87 -10.13 -7.73
C VAL A 154 16.31 -10.96 -6.59
N THR A 155 15.08 -11.43 -6.74
CA THR A 155 14.41 -12.31 -5.79
C THR A 155 14.72 -13.79 -6.02
N GLY A 156 14.09 -14.68 -5.26
CA GLY A 156 14.25 -16.12 -5.37
C GLY A 156 13.86 -16.66 -6.74
N ASN A 157 14.60 -17.68 -7.21
CA ASN A 157 14.34 -18.25 -8.51
C ASN A 157 13.06 -19.10 -8.55
N LEU A 158 12.41 -19.15 -9.70
CA LEU A 158 11.11 -19.81 -9.85
C LEU A 158 11.18 -21.36 -9.84
N ASN A 159 12.38 -21.93 -9.76
CA ASN A 159 12.58 -23.38 -9.77
C ASN A 159 12.67 -23.97 -8.34
N GLY A 160 11.79 -23.51 -7.45
CA GLY A 160 11.68 -24.04 -6.09
C GLY A 160 12.26 -23.18 -4.98
N PHE A 161 12.73 -21.97 -5.30
CA PHE A 161 13.33 -21.03 -4.33
C PHE A 161 12.64 -19.66 -4.32
N GLN A 162 11.34 -19.64 -4.54
CA GLN A 162 10.58 -18.39 -4.61
C GLN A 162 10.68 -17.60 -3.32
N THR A 163 10.80 -16.27 -3.47
CA THR A 163 10.67 -15.35 -2.34
C THR A 163 9.23 -15.39 -1.82
N ILE A 164 9.08 -15.40 -0.51
CA ILE A 164 7.77 -15.37 0.16
C ILE A 164 7.03 -14.07 -0.17
N THR A 165 5.69 -14.15 -0.17
CA THR A 165 4.82 -12.96 -0.27
C THR A 165 4.05 -12.78 1.03
N GLY A 166 3.72 -11.54 1.37
CA GLY A 166 3.01 -11.22 2.60
C GLY A 166 3.44 -9.90 3.19
N LEU A 167 2.89 -9.59 4.35
CA LEU A 167 3.33 -8.51 5.21
C LEU A 167 4.12 -9.10 6.37
N TYR A 168 5.34 -8.67 6.49
CA TYR A 168 6.29 -9.06 7.54
C TYR A 168 6.86 -7.82 8.20
N TYR A 169 7.68 -8.01 9.23
CA TYR A 169 8.38 -6.94 9.91
C TYR A 169 9.85 -7.33 10.07
N ALA A 170 10.75 -6.38 9.85
CA ALA A 170 12.18 -6.63 10.02
C ALA A 170 12.43 -7.18 11.44
N TYR A 171 12.95 -8.41 11.55
CA TYR A 171 13.13 -9.03 12.86
C TYR A 171 14.55 -8.91 13.41
N ASN A 172 15.56 -8.69 12.56
CA ASN A 172 16.93 -8.39 12.94
C ASN A 172 17.64 -7.58 11.84
N LYS A 173 18.75 -6.95 12.23
CA LYS A 173 19.71 -6.28 11.35
C LYS A 173 21.10 -6.72 11.76
N GLU A 174 21.91 -7.13 10.79
CA GLU A 174 23.26 -7.62 11.04
C GLU A 174 24.22 -7.13 9.96
N THR A 175 25.51 -7.05 10.28
CA THR A 175 26.57 -6.76 9.33
C THR A 175 27.57 -7.90 9.25
N ASP A 176 28.32 -7.97 8.14
CA ASP A 176 29.44 -8.89 7.95
C ASP A 176 29.02 -10.36 8.10
N GLN A 177 27.95 -10.76 7.41
CA GLN A 177 27.39 -12.10 7.51
C GLN A 177 27.89 -13.04 6.43
N TRP A 178 28.29 -14.24 6.84
CA TRP A 178 28.50 -15.37 5.94
C TRP A 178 27.23 -16.19 5.85
N MET A 179 26.67 -16.27 4.65
CA MET A 179 25.49 -17.08 4.37
C MET A 179 25.91 -18.36 3.67
N GLN A 180 25.50 -19.49 4.23
CA GLN A 180 25.86 -20.82 3.73
C GLN A 180 24.60 -21.63 3.43
N GLY A 181 24.54 -22.25 2.27
CA GLY A 181 23.60 -23.29 1.88
C GLY A 181 24.33 -24.57 1.49
N GLU A 182 23.61 -25.54 0.91
CA GLU A 182 24.20 -26.80 0.45
C GLU A 182 25.22 -26.59 -0.68
N ASP A 183 24.98 -25.60 -1.53
CA ASP A 183 25.72 -25.36 -2.77
C ASP A 183 26.36 -23.96 -2.86
N TYR A 184 26.26 -23.15 -1.79
CA TYR A 184 26.86 -21.82 -1.77
C TYR A 184 27.45 -21.42 -0.41
N LEU A 185 28.43 -20.55 -0.45
CA LEU A 185 28.98 -19.79 0.66
C LEU A 185 29.29 -18.39 0.16
N VAL A 186 28.52 -17.40 0.63
CA VAL A 186 28.62 -16.01 0.19
C VAL A 186 28.71 -15.06 1.37
N PHE A 187 29.42 -13.96 1.17
CA PHE A 187 29.55 -12.89 2.15
C PHE A 187 28.61 -11.73 1.80
N SER A 188 27.85 -11.25 2.78
CA SER A 188 27.05 -10.04 2.70
C SER A 188 27.50 -9.04 3.75
N LYS A 189 27.63 -7.79 3.37
CA LYS A 189 28.00 -6.72 4.27
C LYS A 189 26.84 -6.31 5.17
N TYR A 190 25.62 -6.36 4.65
CA TYR A 190 24.39 -5.92 5.33
C TYR A 190 23.29 -6.97 5.20
N TRP A 191 22.59 -7.23 6.28
CA TRP A 191 21.48 -8.16 6.36
C TRP A 191 20.31 -7.52 7.13
N ILE A 192 19.09 -7.63 6.59
CA ILE A 192 17.82 -7.33 7.28
C ILE A 192 16.95 -8.58 7.15
N GLY A 193 16.63 -9.23 8.28
CA GLY A 193 15.82 -10.43 8.31
C GLY A 193 14.33 -10.14 8.13
N ILE A 194 13.65 -10.97 7.32
CA ILE A 194 12.22 -10.88 7.02
C ILE A 194 11.45 -11.95 7.79
N GLU A 195 11.78 -13.22 7.53
CA GLU A 195 11.13 -14.39 8.11
C GLU A 195 12.06 -15.60 7.97
N GLY A 196 12.40 -16.26 9.08
CA GLY A 196 13.29 -17.42 9.07
C GLY A 196 14.62 -17.15 8.35
N ALA A 197 14.86 -17.80 7.24
CA ALA A 197 16.07 -17.64 6.42
C ALA A 197 15.90 -16.61 5.27
N TYR A 198 14.77 -15.94 5.17
CA TYR A 198 14.54 -14.90 4.17
C TYR A 198 14.99 -13.55 4.67
N GLY A 199 15.69 -12.79 3.83
CA GLY A 199 16.18 -11.46 4.19
C GLY A 199 16.46 -10.59 2.98
N LEU A 200 16.67 -9.30 3.25
CA LEU A 200 17.21 -8.30 2.35
C LEU A 200 18.71 -8.22 2.59
N HIS A 201 19.51 -8.32 1.54
CA HIS A 201 20.98 -8.23 1.68
C HIS A 201 21.67 -7.81 0.39
N ASP A 202 22.86 -7.21 0.50
CA ASP A 202 23.70 -6.93 -0.65
C ASP A 202 24.24 -8.21 -1.29
N ALA A 203 24.42 -8.15 -2.60
CA ALA A 203 24.88 -9.29 -3.40
C ALA A 203 26.04 -8.90 -4.31
N SER A 204 27.25 -8.86 -3.75
CA SER A 204 28.49 -8.45 -4.45
C SER A 204 28.89 -9.39 -5.59
N TRP A 205 28.37 -10.61 -5.63
CA TRP A 205 28.59 -11.59 -6.69
C TRP A 205 27.70 -11.39 -7.92
N ARG A 206 26.73 -10.44 -7.86
CA ARG A 206 25.83 -10.12 -8.97
C ARG A 206 26.23 -8.85 -9.67
N THR A 207 26.14 -8.87 -10.99
CA THR A 207 26.39 -7.70 -11.85
C THR A 207 25.13 -7.20 -12.54
N HIS A 208 24.02 -7.95 -12.43
CA HIS A 208 22.76 -7.63 -13.07
C HIS A 208 21.61 -7.80 -12.09
N PHE A 209 20.71 -6.82 -12.10
CA PHE A 209 19.52 -6.77 -11.27
C PHE A 209 18.30 -6.39 -12.11
N GLY A 210 17.11 -6.61 -11.56
CA GLY A 210 15.84 -6.29 -12.22
C GLY A 210 15.42 -7.31 -13.29
N LYS A 211 14.41 -6.98 -14.07
CA LYS A 211 13.89 -7.75 -15.22
C LYS A 211 13.55 -9.20 -14.83
N ASP A 212 13.90 -10.13 -15.72
CA ASP A 212 13.63 -11.57 -15.61
C ASP A 212 14.83 -12.40 -15.12
N PHE A 213 15.86 -11.75 -14.57
CA PHE A 213 17.04 -12.46 -14.05
C PHE A 213 16.71 -13.47 -12.95
N TYR A 214 15.65 -13.22 -12.16
CA TYR A 214 15.20 -14.11 -11.09
C TYR A 214 14.63 -15.44 -11.61
N VAL A 215 14.12 -15.49 -12.85
CA VAL A 215 13.42 -16.66 -13.40
C VAL A 215 14.28 -17.90 -13.38
N ASN A 216 15.58 -17.80 -13.82
CA ASN A 216 16.50 -18.91 -13.88
C ASN A 216 17.78 -18.68 -13.06
N GLY A 217 18.07 -17.44 -12.69
CA GLY A 217 19.29 -17.03 -11.98
C GLY A 217 18.97 -16.28 -10.68
N GLY A 218 17.80 -16.52 -10.10
CA GLY A 218 17.39 -15.94 -8.82
C GLY A 218 18.20 -16.46 -7.64
N SER A 219 17.89 -15.92 -6.47
CA SER A 219 18.45 -16.36 -5.19
C SER A 219 17.77 -17.67 -4.71
N HIS A 220 18.14 -18.14 -3.53
CA HIS A 220 17.45 -19.22 -2.80
C HIS A 220 16.29 -18.69 -1.91
N GLY A 221 15.72 -17.55 -2.29
CA GLY A 221 14.55 -16.96 -1.63
C GLY A 221 14.78 -15.56 -1.05
N CYS A 222 16.01 -15.20 -0.71
CA CYS A 222 16.35 -13.85 -0.27
C CYS A 222 16.19 -12.81 -1.37
N VAL A 223 16.08 -11.56 -0.99
CA VAL A 223 16.07 -10.40 -1.89
C VAL A 223 17.50 -9.88 -2.03
N ASN A 224 18.10 -10.13 -3.18
CA ASN A 224 19.45 -9.65 -3.50
C ASN A 224 19.39 -8.20 -3.99
N ILE A 225 20.17 -7.34 -3.38
CA ILE A 225 20.19 -5.89 -3.59
C ILE A 225 21.57 -5.46 -4.11
N PRO A 226 21.67 -4.47 -5.02
CA PRO A 226 22.95 -3.90 -5.40
C PRO A 226 23.76 -3.38 -4.20
N VAL A 227 25.07 -3.57 -4.24
CA VAL A 227 25.98 -3.20 -3.14
C VAL A 227 25.93 -1.70 -2.83
N ASP A 228 25.72 -0.87 -3.83
CA ASP A 228 25.65 0.60 -3.72
C ASP A 228 24.31 1.10 -3.17
N ALA A 229 23.23 0.34 -3.35
CA ALA A 229 21.91 0.70 -2.81
C ALA A 229 21.67 0.22 -1.36
N MET A 230 22.28 -0.90 -0.98
CA MET A 230 22.01 -1.53 0.31
C MET A 230 22.36 -0.69 1.54
N PRO A 231 23.44 0.12 1.58
CA PRO A 231 23.75 0.95 2.74
C PRO A 231 22.62 1.91 3.13
N GLU A 232 22.03 2.62 2.16
CA GLU A 232 20.91 3.55 2.42
C GLU A 232 19.68 2.83 2.94
N ILE A 233 19.37 1.64 2.38
CA ILE A 233 18.27 0.78 2.83
C ILE A 233 18.53 0.34 4.27
N PHE A 234 19.73 -0.14 4.57
CA PHE A 234 20.11 -0.62 5.89
C PHE A 234 20.08 0.49 6.95
N ASP A 235 20.52 1.70 6.61
CA ASP A 235 20.53 2.84 7.53
C ASP A 235 19.12 3.42 7.77
N THR A 236 18.19 3.21 6.83
CA THR A 236 16.83 3.75 6.91
C THR A 236 15.88 2.81 7.65
N VAL A 237 15.94 1.51 7.36
CA VAL A 237 15.03 0.49 7.91
C VAL A 237 15.49 0.06 9.30
N GLU A 238 14.59 0.03 10.28
CA GLU A 238 14.85 -0.44 11.62
C GLU A 238 14.12 -1.76 11.93
N VAL A 239 14.55 -2.45 12.98
CA VAL A 239 13.85 -3.65 13.49
C VAL A 239 12.43 -3.25 13.89
N GLY A 240 11.45 -3.97 13.37
CA GLY A 240 10.02 -3.67 13.56
C GLY A 240 9.37 -2.91 12.39
N ASP A 241 10.14 -2.39 11.43
CA ASP A 241 9.59 -1.76 10.25
C ASP A 241 8.95 -2.79 9.31
N ALA A 242 7.86 -2.39 8.67
CA ALA A 242 7.09 -3.25 7.79
C ALA A 242 7.83 -3.55 6.47
N ILE A 243 7.77 -4.80 6.04
CA ILE A 243 8.27 -5.26 4.76
C ILE A 243 7.11 -5.98 4.05
N ILE A 244 6.59 -5.39 2.99
CA ILE A 244 5.51 -5.96 2.19
C ILE A 244 6.06 -6.51 0.89
N LEU A 245 5.86 -7.82 0.68
CA LEU A 245 6.32 -8.52 -0.53
C LEU A 245 5.10 -9.01 -1.31
N PHE A 246 5.04 -8.69 -2.58
CA PHE A 246 3.94 -9.07 -3.44
C PHE A 246 4.42 -9.37 -4.87
N GLY A 247 3.58 -10.08 -5.62
CA GLY A 247 3.83 -10.48 -7.00
C GLY A 247 3.22 -11.85 -7.29
N LYS A 248 3.24 -12.24 -8.54
CA LYS A 248 2.71 -13.52 -9.01
C LYS A 248 3.77 -14.61 -8.82
N ASN A 249 3.92 -15.11 -7.62
CA ASN A 249 4.58 -16.39 -7.42
C ASN A 249 3.67 -17.48 -8.01
N LYS A 250 3.94 -17.93 -9.22
CA LYS A 250 3.15 -18.94 -9.92
C LYS A 250 2.98 -20.28 -9.16
N TRP A 251 3.64 -20.44 -8.02
CA TRP A 251 3.58 -21.64 -7.18
C TRP A 251 2.67 -21.51 -5.95
N PHE A 252 2.19 -20.30 -5.63
CA PHE A 252 1.31 -20.04 -4.48
C PHE A 252 -0.08 -19.53 -4.86
N GLU A 253 -0.51 -19.71 -6.10
CA GLU A 253 -1.95 -19.84 -6.32
C GLU A 253 -2.30 -21.24 -5.79
N PRO A 254 -2.95 -21.39 -4.62
CA PRO A 254 -3.43 -22.70 -4.19
C PRO A 254 -4.34 -23.18 -5.31
N ASP A 255 -3.98 -24.33 -5.89
CA ASP A 255 -4.85 -25.04 -6.81
C ASP A 255 -6.25 -25.08 -6.18
N PRO A 256 -7.29 -24.60 -6.86
CA PRO A 256 -8.66 -24.60 -6.34
C PRO A 256 -9.11 -25.96 -5.81
N GLU A 257 -8.52 -27.05 -6.28
CA GLU A 257 -8.76 -28.41 -5.78
C GLU A 257 -8.07 -28.68 -4.43
N THR A 258 -6.86 -28.10 -4.17
CA THR A 258 -6.17 -28.27 -2.88
C THR A 258 -6.86 -27.49 -1.76
N THR A 259 -7.50 -26.38 -2.07
CA THR A 259 -8.29 -25.59 -1.11
C THR A 259 -9.56 -26.33 -0.67
N ARG A 260 -10.12 -27.23 -1.50
CA ARG A 260 -11.26 -28.06 -1.14
C ARG A 260 -10.91 -29.16 -0.14
N ILE A 261 -9.70 -29.68 -0.16
CA ILE A 261 -9.26 -30.78 0.74
C ILE A 261 -8.96 -30.27 2.15
N LEU A 262 -8.61 -28.99 2.33
CA LEU A 262 -8.34 -28.42 3.65
C LEU A 262 -9.60 -27.85 4.33
N GLN A 263 -10.77 -27.87 3.66
CA GLN A 263 -12.07 -27.45 4.19
C GLN A 263 -13.05 -28.61 4.40
N SER A 264 -12.65 -29.84 4.13
CA SER A 264 -13.38 -31.09 4.41
C SER A 264 -12.74 -31.81 5.61
#